data_5e82f0465c170720518cd26a4e638ff1
#
_entry.id   5e82f0465c170720518cd26a4e638ff1
#
_cell.length_a   1.000
_cell.length_b   1.000
_cell.length_c   1.000
_cell.angle_alpha   90.00
_cell.angle_beta   90.00
_cell.angle_gamma   90.00
#
_symmetry.space_group_name_H-M   'P 1'
#
loop_
_entity.id
_entity.type
_entity.pdbx_description
1 polymer ?
#
loop_
_entity_poly.entity_id
_entity_poly.type
_entity_poly.pdbx_seq_one_letter_code
_entity_poly.pdbx_strand_id
1 'polypeptide(L)'
;MGKDVYGDILELMPYIQGDIATTISVTHLIVEYLENSDDVMLPSRVEAIILQNVLQWLHSEHTDIRWNATRILLTMSRNPENYGIVNHQLVNLIDSNSVYIKNLIMRHLHKMNGITDGTREHIISKCKHDANFVVRMVCDEVEKGVAEE
;
A
#
# COMPACT_ATOMS: atom_id res chain seq x y z
N MET A 1 1.92 -3.42 -25.73
CA MET A 1 1.67 -3.84 -24.89
C MET A 1 0.33 -4.20 -24.81
N GLY A 2 -0.46 -3.76 -25.00
CA GLY A 2 -1.72 -4.12 -24.99
C GLY A 2 -2.07 -5.43 -24.57
N LYS A 3 -1.22 -6.12 -24.23
CA LYS A 3 -1.46 -7.33 -23.93
C LYS A 3 -2.31 -7.46 -22.81
N ASP A 4 -2.78 -8.52 -22.53
CA ASP A 4 -3.65 -8.82 -21.42
C ASP A 4 -2.78 -8.99 -20.18
N VAL A 5 -2.23 -7.87 -19.75
CA VAL A 5 -1.39 -7.85 -18.57
C VAL A 5 -2.16 -8.37 -17.36
N TYR A 6 -3.45 -8.01 -17.29
CA TYR A 6 -4.25 -8.44 -16.15
C TYR A 6 -4.47 -9.95 -16.18
N GLY A 7 -4.66 -10.53 -17.37
CA GLY A 7 -4.78 -11.97 -17.48
C GLY A 7 -3.51 -12.67 -17.04
N ASP A 8 -2.37 -12.11 -17.44
CA ASP A 8 -1.08 -12.68 -17.04
C ASP A 8 -0.91 -12.64 -15.53
N ILE A 9 -1.28 -11.53 -14.88
CA ILE A 9 -1.20 -11.41 -13.44
C ILE A 9 -2.10 -12.46 -12.79
N LEU A 10 -3.32 -12.59 -13.27
CA LEU A 10 -4.26 -13.55 -12.69
C LEU A 10 -3.77 -14.99 -12.83
N GLU A 11 -3.10 -15.31 -13.94
CA GLU A 11 -2.58 -16.64 -14.13
C GLU A 11 -1.48 -16.98 -13.15
N LEU A 12 -0.74 -15.98 -12.70
CA LEU A 12 0.37 -16.21 -11.77
C LEU A 12 -0.09 -16.36 -10.33
N MET A 13 -1.29 -15.86 -9.99
CA MET A 13 -1.73 -15.86 -8.60
C MET A 13 -1.72 -17.22 -7.93
N PRO A 14 -2.18 -18.31 -8.58
CA PRO A 14 -2.18 -19.61 -7.90
C PRO A 14 -0.79 -20.13 -7.57
N TYR A 15 0.23 -19.65 -8.26
CA TYR A 15 1.58 -20.19 -8.07
C TYR A 15 2.36 -19.54 -6.96
N ILE A 16 1.82 -18.46 -6.38
CA ILE A 16 2.57 -17.73 -5.36
C ILE A 16 2.29 -18.17 -3.94
N GLN A 17 1.34 -19.06 -3.74
CA GLN A 17 0.98 -19.46 -2.39
C GLN A 17 2.10 -20.30 -1.78
N GLY A 18 2.63 -19.82 -0.65
CA GLY A 18 3.66 -20.57 0.04
C GLY A 18 5.06 -20.39 -0.51
N ASP A 19 5.21 -19.75 -1.66
CA ASP A 19 6.53 -19.53 -2.24
C ASP A 19 6.89 -18.06 -2.07
N ILE A 20 7.76 -17.78 -1.11
CA ILE A 20 8.12 -16.42 -0.75
C ILE A 20 8.77 -15.67 -1.91
N ALA A 21 9.73 -16.30 -2.57
CA ALA A 21 10.45 -15.66 -3.67
C ALA A 21 9.50 -15.29 -4.80
N THR A 22 8.60 -16.20 -5.16
CA THR A 22 7.65 -15.94 -6.23
C THR A 22 6.67 -14.85 -5.81
N THR A 23 6.24 -14.86 -4.55
CA THR A 23 5.33 -13.84 -4.06
C THR A 23 5.97 -12.45 -4.13
N ILE A 24 7.24 -12.35 -3.74
CA ILE A 24 7.95 -11.08 -3.82
C ILE A 24 8.02 -10.61 -5.27
N SER A 25 8.35 -11.50 -6.18
CA SER A 25 8.48 -11.14 -7.59
C SER A 25 7.16 -10.71 -8.20
N VAL A 26 6.09 -11.45 -7.93
CA VAL A 26 4.79 -11.13 -8.50
C VAL A 26 4.23 -9.84 -7.92
N THR A 27 4.35 -9.66 -6.60
CA THR A 27 3.86 -8.43 -5.99
C THR A 27 4.65 -7.23 -6.50
N HIS A 28 5.95 -7.39 -6.71
CA HIS A 28 6.75 -6.29 -7.26
C HIS A 28 6.31 -5.95 -8.69
N LEU A 29 6.02 -6.97 -9.49
CA LEU A 29 5.54 -6.76 -10.85
C LEU A 29 4.22 -5.99 -10.85
N ILE A 30 3.31 -6.35 -9.95
CA ILE A 30 2.04 -5.66 -9.83
C ILE A 30 2.27 -4.20 -9.45
N VAL A 31 3.16 -3.94 -8.49
CA VAL A 31 3.48 -2.59 -8.06
C VAL A 31 3.99 -1.77 -9.24
N GLU A 32 4.95 -2.33 -9.98
CA GLU A 32 5.53 -1.59 -11.09
C GLU A 32 4.49 -1.25 -12.15
N TYR A 33 3.62 -2.20 -12.43
CA TYR A 33 2.59 -1.94 -13.43
C TYR A 33 1.62 -0.85 -12.94
N LEU A 34 1.15 -0.98 -11.71
CA LEU A 34 0.16 -0.03 -11.20
C LEU A 34 0.72 1.37 -11.00
N GLU A 35 1.94 1.48 -10.50
CA GLU A 35 2.52 2.79 -10.23
C GLU A 35 2.88 3.52 -11.52
N ASN A 36 3.17 2.79 -12.57
CA ASN A 36 3.53 3.41 -13.84
C ASN A 36 2.35 3.57 -14.79
N SER A 37 1.17 3.15 -14.36
CA SER A 37 -0.03 3.28 -15.18
C SER A 37 -0.74 4.57 -14.85
N ASP A 38 -1.27 5.22 -15.88
CA ASP A 38 -2.07 6.41 -15.69
C ASP A 38 -3.53 6.06 -15.45
N ASP A 39 -3.87 4.78 -15.60
CA ASP A 39 -5.24 4.36 -15.41
C ASP A 39 -5.62 4.43 -13.95
N VAL A 40 -6.77 5.01 -13.69
CA VAL A 40 -7.25 5.15 -12.34
C VAL A 40 -7.93 3.88 -11.87
N MET A 41 -8.60 3.20 -12.79
CA MET A 41 -9.43 2.07 -12.44
C MET A 41 -8.95 0.80 -13.13
N LEU A 42 -8.95 -0.29 -12.39
CA LEU A 42 -8.71 -1.61 -12.96
C LEU A 42 -10.04 -2.23 -13.33
N PRO A 43 -10.04 -3.21 -14.24
CA PRO A 43 -11.27 -3.99 -14.44
C PRO A 43 -11.71 -4.57 -13.09
N SER A 44 -13.00 -4.50 -12.81
CA SER A 44 -13.55 -4.86 -11.50
C SER A 44 -13.11 -6.24 -11.02
N ARG A 45 -13.12 -7.21 -11.92
CA ARG A 45 -12.74 -8.56 -11.55
C ARG A 45 -11.28 -8.65 -11.13
N VAL A 46 -10.41 -7.97 -11.89
CA VAL A 46 -8.98 -7.97 -11.59
C VAL A 46 -8.72 -7.28 -10.28
N GLU A 47 -9.35 -6.13 -10.08
CA GLU A 47 -9.17 -5.36 -8.85
C GLU A 47 -9.59 -6.17 -7.63
N ALA A 48 -10.72 -6.87 -7.73
CA ALA A 48 -11.22 -7.65 -6.60
C ALA A 48 -10.23 -8.76 -6.23
N ILE A 49 -9.67 -9.43 -7.22
CA ILE A 49 -8.74 -10.53 -6.96
C ILE A 49 -7.43 -10.00 -6.37
N ILE A 50 -6.91 -8.91 -6.93
CA ILE A 50 -5.68 -8.33 -6.40
C ILE A 50 -5.89 -7.86 -4.96
N LEU A 51 -7.00 -7.17 -4.72
CA LEU A 51 -7.28 -6.63 -3.39
C LEU A 51 -7.42 -7.75 -2.37
N GLN A 52 -8.10 -8.83 -2.72
CA GLN A 52 -8.26 -9.96 -1.83
C GLN A 52 -6.90 -10.52 -1.40
N ASN A 53 -5.97 -10.62 -2.35
CA ASN A 53 -4.64 -11.11 -2.05
C ASN A 53 -3.82 -10.10 -1.25
N VAL A 54 -3.96 -8.82 -1.58
CA VAL A 54 -3.26 -7.76 -0.86
C VAL A 54 -3.60 -7.81 0.62
N LEU A 55 -4.86 -8.04 0.96
CA LEU A 55 -5.27 -8.08 2.35
C LEU A 55 -4.54 -9.18 3.11
N GLN A 56 -4.21 -10.28 2.45
CA GLN A 56 -3.43 -11.34 3.07
C GLN A 56 -1.94 -10.96 3.12
N TRP A 57 -1.42 -10.40 2.05
CA TRP A 57 0.00 -10.04 1.98
C TRP A 57 0.38 -8.97 2.99
N LEU A 58 -0.55 -8.09 3.34
CA LEU A 58 -0.28 -7.04 4.33
C LEU A 58 0.07 -7.62 5.70
N HIS A 59 -0.30 -8.88 5.95
CA HIS A 59 0.00 -9.53 7.23
C HIS A 59 1.14 -10.54 7.11
N SER A 60 1.88 -10.53 6.01
CA SER A 60 2.99 -11.46 5.81
C SER A 60 4.10 -11.21 6.84
N GLU A 61 4.82 -12.26 7.21
CA GLU A 61 5.96 -12.13 8.09
C GLU A 61 7.14 -11.49 7.38
N HIS A 62 7.11 -11.45 6.06
CA HIS A 62 8.23 -10.94 5.27
C HIS A 62 8.02 -9.48 4.92
N THR A 63 8.97 -8.64 5.34
CA THR A 63 8.86 -7.20 5.14
C THR A 63 8.74 -6.84 3.66
N ASP A 64 9.45 -7.54 2.79
CA ASP A 64 9.39 -7.25 1.36
C ASP A 64 7.99 -7.44 0.81
N ILE A 65 7.29 -8.48 1.26
CA ILE A 65 5.92 -8.72 0.82
C ILE A 65 4.99 -7.65 1.37
N ARG A 66 5.13 -7.33 2.67
CA ARG A 66 4.31 -6.27 3.25
C ARG A 66 4.55 -4.92 2.56
N TRP A 67 5.81 -4.66 2.19
CA TRP A 67 6.17 -3.42 1.51
C TRP A 67 5.45 -3.33 0.16
N ASN A 68 5.56 -4.38 -0.65
CA ASN A 68 4.90 -4.40 -1.94
C ASN A 68 3.39 -4.33 -1.80
N ALA A 69 2.83 -5.05 -0.82
CA ALA A 69 1.38 -5.03 -0.60
C ALA A 69 0.90 -3.63 -0.20
N THR A 70 1.67 -2.94 0.63
CA THR A 70 1.31 -1.59 1.03
C THR A 70 1.33 -0.65 -0.18
N ARG A 71 2.32 -0.78 -1.05
CA ARG A 71 2.37 0.04 -2.25
C ARG A 71 1.19 -0.23 -3.17
N ILE A 72 0.80 -1.50 -3.30
CA ILE A 72 -0.39 -1.83 -4.09
C ILE A 72 -1.63 -1.20 -3.47
N LEU A 73 -1.76 -1.31 -2.16
CA LEU A 73 -2.91 -0.74 -1.45
C LEU A 73 -2.99 0.77 -1.69
N LEU A 74 -1.86 1.45 -1.62
CA LEU A 74 -1.83 2.90 -1.83
C LEU A 74 -2.28 3.28 -3.24
N THR A 75 -1.89 2.49 -4.26
CA THR A 75 -2.36 2.78 -5.61
C THR A 75 -3.85 2.49 -5.76
N MET A 76 -4.38 1.53 -5.00
CA MET A 76 -5.79 1.22 -5.08
C MET A 76 -6.67 2.31 -4.49
N SER A 77 -6.08 3.25 -3.76
CA SER A 77 -6.83 4.40 -3.26
C SER A 77 -7.24 5.35 -4.37
N ARG A 78 -6.80 5.11 -5.59
CA ARG A 78 -7.24 5.91 -6.74
C ARG A 78 -8.73 5.67 -7.05
N ASN A 79 -9.23 4.50 -6.69
CA ASN A 79 -10.62 4.15 -6.92
C ASN A 79 -11.42 4.49 -5.66
N PRO A 80 -12.40 5.42 -5.76
CA PRO A 80 -13.18 5.82 -4.58
C PRO A 80 -13.89 4.67 -3.88
N GLU A 81 -14.22 3.59 -4.60
CA GLU A 81 -14.87 2.45 -3.99
C GLU A 81 -13.98 1.77 -2.96
N ASN A 82 -12.67 2.00 -3.03
CA ASN A 82 -11.73 1.39 -2.11
C ASN A 82 -11.39 2.27 -0.91
N TYR A 83 -11.96 3.49 -0.83
CA TYR A 83 -11.59 4.41 0.25
C TYR A 83 -11.80 3.80 1.64
N GLY A 84 -12.93 3.12 1.84
CA GLY A 84 -13.22 2.54 3.15
C GLY A 84 -12.18 1.53 3.58
N ILE A 85 -11.84 0.61 2.67
CA ILE A 85 -10.92 -0.45 3.03
C ILE A 85 -9.49 0.08 3.15
N VAL A 86 -9.12 1.06 2.33
CA VAL A 86 -7.80 1.66 2.41
C VAL A 86 -7.62 2.36 3.76
N ASN A 87 -8.60 3.18 4.17
CA ASN A 87 -8.51 3.87 5.45
C ASN A 87 -8.39 2.87 6.60
N HIS A 88 -9.20 1.82 6.56
CA HIS A 88 -9.18 0.81 7.62
C HIS A 88 -7.83 0.12 7.71
N GLN A 89 -7.26 -0.25 6.57
CA GLN A 89 -5.99 -0.97 6.57
C GLN A 89 -4.82 -0.07 6.98
N LEU A 90 -4.85 1.20 6.58
CA LEU A 90 -3.77 2.11 6.98
C LEU A 90 -3.72 2.31 8.48
N VAL A 91 -4.88 2.41 9.13
CA VAL A 91 -4.93 2.52 10.59
C VAL A 91 -4.29 1.29 11.23
N ASN A 92 -4.61 0.11 10.71
CA ASN A 92 -4.05 -1.12 11.27
C ASN A 92 -2.54 -1.22 11.02
N LEU A 93 -2.10 -0.84 9.83
CA LEU A 93 -0.69 -0.98 9.47
C LEU A 93 0.22 -0.06 10.26
N ILE A 94 -0.28 1.12 10.64
CA ILE A 94 0.56 2.08 11.32
C ILE A 94 0.79 1.72 12.78
N ASP A 95 -0.05 0.87 13.37
CA ASP A 95 0.03 0.56 14.79
C ASP A 95 1.24 -0.29 15.15
N SER A 96 1.61 -1.23 14.29
CA SER A 96 2.80 -2.03 14.54
C SER A 96 3.35 -2.54 13.23
N ASN A 97 4.42 -1.95 12.76
CA ASN A 97 5.01 -2.36 11.50
C ASN A 97 6.44 -1.85 11.42
N SER A 98 7.11 -2.17 10.31
CA SER A 98 8.48 -1.73 10.13
C SER A 98 8.53 -0.22 9.89
N VAL A 99 9.68 0.36 10.21
CA VAL A 99 9.92 1.78 9.99
C VAL A 99 9.69 2.15 8.53
N TYR A 100 10.10 1.26 7.62
CA TYR A 100 9.98 1.55 6.20
C TYR A 100 8.53 1.69 5.77
N ILE A 101 7.66 0.82 6.27
CA ILE A 101 6.25 0.84 5.91
C ILE A 101 5.56 2.06 6.53
N LYS A 102 5.89 2.37 7.79
CA LYS A 102 5.33 3.56 8.42
C LYS A 102 5.69 4.82 7.66
N ASN A 103 6.95 4.93 7.24
CA ASN A 103 7.41 6.11 6.50
C ASN A 103 6.75 6.17 5.12
N LEU A 104 6.58 5.03 4.47
CA LEU A 104 5.91 4.97 3.19
C LEU A 104 4.50 5.54 3.29
N ILE A 105 3.76 5.09 4.30
CA ILE A 105 2.39 5.55 4.50
C ILE A 105 2.36 7.05 4.76
N MET A 106 3.21 7.53 5.67
CA MET A 106 3.22 8.93 6.01
C MET A 106 3.53 9.83 4.82
N ARG A 107 4.49 9.43 3.99
CA ARG A 107 4.88 10.25 2.86
C ARG A 107 3.80 10.33 1.79
N HIS A 108 2.85 9.41 1.82
CA HIS A 108 1.77 9.42 0.84
C HIS A 108 0.48 10.06 1.35
N LEU A 109 0.41 10.40 2.63
CA LEU A 109 -0.84 10.89 3.21
C LEU A 109 -1.45 12.07 2.46
N HIS A 110 -0.63 13.04 2.12
CA HIS A 110 -1.16 14.24 1.47
C HIS A 110 -1.42 14.05 -0.02
N LYS A 111 -0.93 12.95 -0.58
CA LYS A 111 -1.13 12.67 -2.00
C LYS A 111 -2.35 11.80 -2.26
N MET A 112 -2.89 11.19 -1.23
CA MET A 112 -3.99 10.25 -1.41
C MET A 112 -5.33 10.93 -1.30
N ASN A 113 -6.21 10.58 -2.22
CA ASN A 113 -7.59 11.01 -2.13
C ASN A 113 -8.33 10.10 -1.18
N GLY A 114 -9.38 10.60 -0.57
CA GLY A 114 -10.24 9.75 0.21
C GLY A 114 -9.75 9.37 1.60
N ILE A 115 -8.63 9.94 2.05
CA ILE A 115 -8.16 9.70 3.40
C ILE A 115 -9.00 10.57 4.33
N THR A 116 -9.66 9.94 5.30
CA THR A 116 -10.50 10.69 6.22
C THR A 116 -9.63 11.43 7.23
N ASP A 117 -10.20 12.50 7.80
CA ASP A 117 -9.50 13.27 8.83
C ASP A 117 -9.17 12.37 10.01
N GLY A 118 -10.09 11.47 10.37
CA GLY A 118 -9.83 10.55 11.48
C GLY A 118 -8.66 9.64 11.23
N THR A 119 -8.54 9.10 10.00
CA THR A 119 -7.42 8.25 9.64
C THR A 119 -6.12 9.05 9.69
N ARG A 120 -6.13 10.26 9.11
CA ARG A 120 -4.93 11.09 9.09
C ARG A 120 -4.47 11.42 10.51
N GLU A 121 -5.41 11.82 11.36
CA GLU A 121 -5.07 12.16 12.74
C GLU A 121 -4.53 10.97 13.50
N HIS A 122 -5.10 9.80 13.27
CA HIS A 122 -4.62 8.58 13.93
C HIS A 122 -3.19 8.29 13.53
N ILE A 123 -2.88 8.34 12.23
CA ILE A 123 -1.55 8.04 11.73
C ILE A 123 -0.54 9.06 12.26
N ILE A 124 -0.85 10.33 12.18
CA ILE A 124 0.05 11.38 12.66
C ILE A 124 0.29 11.22 14.16
N SER A 125 -0.77 10.98 14.93
CA SER A 125 -0.63 10.84 16.37
C SER A 125 0.25 9.67 16.75
N LYS A 126 0.06 8.52 16.09
CA LYS A 126 0.87 7.34 16.37
C LYS A 126 2.32 7.56 16.02
N CYS A 127 2.59 8.15 14.86
CA CYS A 127 3.96 8.33 14.40
C CYS A 127 4.69 9.41 15.18
N LYS A 128 3.97 10.43 15.62
CA LYS A 128 4.56 11.50 16.42
C LYS A 128 5.13 10.96 17.73
N HIS A 129 4.55 9.90 18.25
CA HIS A 129 4.99 9.29 19.49
C HIS A 129 5.71 7.97 19.30
N ASP A 130 6.11 7.66 18.08
CA ASP A 130 6.78 6.39 17.80
C ASP A 130 8.12 6.33 18.51
N ALA A 131 8.52 5.13 18.91
CA ALA A 131 9.79 4.95 19.59
C ALA A 131 10.98 5.21 18.65
N ASN A 132 10.78 5.06 17.35
CA ASN A 132 11.85 5.21 16.39
C ASN A 132 12.01 6.68 16.00
N PHE A 133 13.26 7.17 16.10
CA PHE A 133 13.56 8.56 15.80
C PHE A 133 13.24 8.93 14.35
N VAL A 134 13.53 8.04 13.40
CA VAL A 134 13.31 8.35 11.99
C VAL A 134 11.81 8.50 11.71
N VAL A 135 10.98 7.65 12.33
CA VAL A 135 9.52 7.77 12.15
C VAL A 135 9.05 9.12 12.64
N ARG A 136 9.52 9.55 13.83
CA ARG A 136 9.12 10.85 14.37
C ARG A 136 9.57 11.98 13.47
N MET A 137 10.78 11.87 12.89
CA MET A 137 11.31 12.90 12.02
C MET A 137 10.48 13.02 10.74
N VAL A 138 10.14 11.90 10.13
CA VAL A 138 9.32 11.90 8.92
C VAL A 138 7.94 12.49 9.22
N CYS A 139 7.38 12.13 10.37
CA CYS A 139 6.09 12.67 10.79
C CYS A 139 6.14 14.20 10.87
N ASP A 140 7.21 14.72 11.47
CA ASP A 140 7.38 16.15 11.62
C ASP A 140 7.47 16.83 10.26
N GLU A 141 8.21 16.23 9.32
CA GLU A 141 8.33 16.78 7.98
C GLU A 141 6.98 16.78 7.25
N VAL A 142 6.22 15.71 7.42
CA VAL A 142 4.92 15.60 6.77
C VAL A 142 3.98 16.66 7.31
N GLU A 143 3.98 16.88 8.63
CA GLU A 143 3.12 17.90 9.22
C GLU A 143 3.48 19.29 8.72
N LYS A 144 4.75 19.52 8.43
CA LYS A 144 5.20 20.81 7.94
C LYS A 144 5.07 20.96 6.43
N GLY A 145 4.70 19.89 5.74
CA GLY A 145 4.51 19.96 4.30
C GLY A 145 5.80 19.92 3.50
N VAL A 146 6.91 19.46 4.09
CA VAL A 146 8.18 19.43 3.37
C VAL A 146 8.55 18.04 2.88
N ALA A 147 7.84 17.01 3.28
CA ALA A 147 8.20 15.65 2.92
C ALA A 147 7.61 15.20 1.59
N GLU A 148 6.95 16.07 0.88
CA GLU A 148 6.30 15.66 -0.34
C GLU A 148 7.23 15.62 -1.54
N GLU A 149 8.42 16.05 -1.39
CA GLU A 149 9.32 15.93 -2.50
C GLU A 149 9.85 14.50 -2.60
#